data_8613d010ec5531fb4515f84d7b059019
#
_entry.id   8613d010ec5531fb4515f84d7b059019
#
_cell.length_a   1.000
_cell.length_b   1.000
_cell.length_c   1.000
_cell.angle_alpha   90.00
_cell.angle_beta   90.00
_cell.angle_gamma   90.00
#
_symmetry.space_group_name_H-M   'P 1'
#
loop_
_entity.id
_entity.type
_entity.pdbx_description
1 polymer ?
#
loop_
_entity_poly.entity_id
_entity_poly.type
_entity_poly.pdbx_seq_one_letter_code
_entity_poly.pdbx_strand_id
1 'polypeptide(L)'
;NIAASIKKYYNRAMRLDFLIDGNNFDMAGEASSSVKRTLTKLGVAPPLVKRAAISMYEAEINAFIHGGGGSAHVEISDEKIEMVVEDSGDGIPDLDLAMQEGWSTASEQVRRMGFGAGMGLPNIKKNSDVLSIETEKGQGTKVTMIIYIREDKNT
;
A
#
# COMPACT_ATOMS: atom_id res chain seq x y z
N ASN A 1 -3.24 -15.30 -19.07
CA ASN A 1 -3.20 -13.89 -18.77
C ASN A 1 -3.98 -13.58 -17.48
N ILE A 2 -3.86 -12.38 -16.95
CA ILE A 2 -4.49 -11.99 -15.69
C ILE A 2 -6.01 -12.05 -15.76
N ALA A 3 -6.62 -11.54 -16.82
CA ALA A 3 -8.05 -11.56 -17.04
C ALA A 3 -8.59 -13.01 -17.03
N ALA A 4 -7.89 -13.93 -17.71
CA ALA A 4 -8.25 -15.35 -17.72
C ALA A 4 -8.11 -15.98 -16.34
N SER A 5 -7.07 -15.66 -15.59
CA SER A 5 -6.86 -16.14 -14.23
C SER A 5 -7.95 -15.65 -13.28
N ILE A 6 -8.27 -14.38 -13.32
CA ILE A 6 -9.33 -13.79 -12.50
C ILE A 6 -10.70 -14.39 -12.89
N LYS A 7 -10.99 -14.47 -14.17
CA LYS A 7 -12.25 -15.02 -14.68
C LYS A 7 -12.41 -16.51 -14.34
N LYS A 8 -11.31 -17.26 -14.33
CA LYS A 8 -11.34 -18.68 -13.97
C LYS A 8 -11.70 -18.93 -12.51
N TYR A 9 -11.22 -18.08 -11.61
CA TYR A 9 -11.40 -18.26 -10.18
C TYR A 9 -12.43 -17.33 -9.55
N TYR A 10 -12.70 -16.17 -10.18
CA TYR A 10 -13.57 -15.12 -9.65
C TYR A 10 -14.37 -14.50 -10.79
N ASN A 11 -15.68 -14.42 -10.65
CA ASN A 11 -16.57 -13.78 -11.65
C ASN A 11 -16.39 -12.25 -11.72
N ARG A 12 -15.65 -11.66 -10.80
CA ARG A 12 -15.40 -10.21 -10.66
C ARG A 12 -13.98 -9.99 -10.19
N ALA A 13 -13.64 -8.75 -9.88
CA ALA A 13 -12.37 -8.42 -9.27
C ALA A 13 -12.11 -9.24 -8.00
N MET A 14 -10.88 -9.71 -7.82
CA MET A 14 -10.45 -10.40 -6.61
C MET A 14 -10.23 -9.39 -5.50
N ARG A 15 -10.72 -9.67 -4.29
CA ARG A 15 -10.53 -8.82 -3.13
C ARG A 15 -9.73 -9.52 -2.05
N LEU A 16 -8.78 -8.80 -1.47
CA LEU A 16 -8.02 -9.18 -0.29
C LEU A 16 -8.29 -8.17 0.82
N ASP A 17 -8.48 -8.65 2.05
CA ASP A 17 -8.66 -7.81 3.23
C ASP A 17 -7.62 -8.16 4.29
N PHE A 18 -7.08 -7.14 4.96
CA PHE A 18 -6.03 -7.28 5.97
C PHE A 18 -6.32 -6.44 7.19
N LEU A 19 -6.00 -6.98 8.37
CA LEU A 19 -5.87 -6.23 9.60
C LEU A 19 -4.40 -5.85 9.80
N ILE A 20 -4.14 -4.59 10.14
CA ILE A 20 -2.81 -4.11 10.50
C ILE A 20 -2.78 -3.92 12.01
N ASP A 21 -2.12 -4.84 12.70
CA ASP A 21 -2.01 -4.81 14.16
C ASP A 21 -0.80 -3.97 14.59
N GLY A 22 -1.06 -2.75 15.05
CA GLY A 22 -0.04 -1.80 15.49
C GLY A 22 0.77 -2.25 16.72
N ASN A 23 0.35 -3.30 17.40
CA ASN A 23 1.04 -3.84 18.57
C ASN A 23 1.95 -5.03 18.26
N ASN A 24 1.93 -5.52 17.03
CA ASN A 24 2.66 -6.71 16.63
C ASN A 24 3.70 -6.39 15.53
N PHE A 25 4.92 -6.06 15.94
CA PHE A 25 6.03 -5.74 15.03
C PHE A 25 6.41 -6.89 14.08
N ASP A 26 6.22 -8.14 14.53
CA ASP A 26 6.56 -9.31 13.71
C ASP A 26 5.63 -9.47 12.49
N MET A 27 4.45 -8.87 12.56
CA MET A 27 3.46 -8.89 11.46
C MET A 27 3.58 -7.72 10.50
N ALA A 28 4.46 -6.75 10.78
CA ALA A 28 4.70 -5.62 9.89
C ALA A 28 5.23 -6.09 8.53
N GLY A 29 4.55 -5.71 7.45
CA GLY A 29 4.88 -6.15 6.09
C GLY A 29 4.12 -7.39 5.60
N GLU A 30 3.29 -8.01 6.44
CA GLU A 30 2.55 -9.22 6.07
C GLU A 30 1.53 -8.95 4.96
N ALA A 31 0.84 -7.83 4.99
CA ALA A 31 -0.11 -7.46 3.94
C ALA A 31 0.57 -7.27 2.59
N SER A 32 1.67 -6.53 2.55
CA SER A 32 2.44 -6.32 1.31
C SER A 32 3.03 -7.61 0.75
N SER A 33 3.52 -8.50 1.61
CA SER A 33 4.00 -9.83 1.22
C SER A 33 2.90 -10.69 0.61
N SER A 34 1.70 -10.66 1.19
CA SER A 34 0.53 -11.37 0.67
C SER A 34 0.10 -10.84 -0.70
N VAL A 35 0.07 -9.51 -0.86
CA VAL A 35 -0.23 -8.88 -2.15
C VAL A 35 0.78 -9.31 -3.21
N LYS A 36 2.07 -9.26 -2.89
CA LYS A 36 3.14 -9.70 -3.80
C LYS A 36 2.96 -11.15 -4.26
N ARG A 37 2.71 -12.07 -3.33
CA ARG A 37 2.46 -13.48 -3.66
C ARG A 37 1.25 -13.66 -4.55
N THR A 38 0.16 -12.99 -4.23
CA THR A 38 -1.10 -13.08 -4.99
C THR A 38 -0.94 -12.57 -6.41
N LEU A 39 -0.34 -11.39 -6.59
CA LEU A 39 -0.11 -10.81 -7.91
C LEU A 39 0.81 -11.68 -8.77
N THR A 40 1.85 -12.26 -8.16
CA THR A 40 2.77 -13.17 -8.83
C THR A 40 2.04 -14.43 -9.31
N LYS A 41 1.19 -15.01 -8.47
CA LYS A 41 0.37 -16.19 -8.85
C LYS A 41 -0.63 -15.89 -9.96
N LEU A 42 -1.17 -14.68 -9.99
CA LEU A 42 -2.08 -14.24 -11.05
C LEU A 42 -1.37 -13.96 -12.38
N GLY A 43 -0.05 -13.93 -12.40
CA GLY A 43 0.73 -13.67 -13.60
C GLY A 43 0.87 -12.18 -13.95
N VAL A 44 0.72 -11.31 -12.97
CA VAL A 44 0.99 -9.88 -13.17
C VAL A 44 2.46 -9.68 -13.51
N ALA A 45 2.76 -8.78 -14.44
CA ALA A 45 4.13 -8.49 -14.86
C ALA A 45 5.02 -8.10 -13.67
N PRO A 46 6.22 -8.69 -13.51
CA PRO A 46 7.10 -8.44 -12.37
C PRO A 46 7.35 -6.97 -12.03
N PRO A 47 7.52 -6.04 -12.98
CA PRO A 47 7.66 -4.62 -12.65
C PRO A 47 6.44 -4.03 -11.94
N LEU A 48 5.23 -4.46 -12.29
CA LEU A 48 4.00 -4.02 -11.64
C LEU A 48 3.85 -4.65 -10.25
N VAL A 49 4.22 -5.92 -10.10
CA VAL A 49 4.25 -6.59 -8.79
C VAL A 49 5.18 -5.86 -7.82
N LYS A 50 6.37 -5.47 -8.28
CA LYS A 50 7.33 -4.70 -7.48
C LYS A 50 6.76 -3.36 -7.05
N ARG A 51 6.15 -2.60 -7.97
CA ARG A 51 5.53 -1.30 -7.67
C ARG A 51 4.39 -1.44 -6.64
N ALA A 52 3.54 -2.43 -6.81
CA ALA A 52 2.44 -2.70 -5.88
C ALA A 52 2.96 -3.09 -4.49
N ALA A 53 3.96 -3.96 -4.42
CA ALA A 53 4.55 -4.40 -3.17
C ALA A 53 5.20 -3.24 -2.40
N ILE A 54 5.95 -2.37 -3.08
CA ILE A 54 6.56 -1.18 -2.46
C ILE A 54 5.49 -0.23 -1.94
N SER A 55 4.50 0.12 -2.76
CA SER A 55 3.42 1.04 -2.39
C SER A 55 2.63 0.51 -1.19
N MET A 56 2.27 -0.75 -1.22
CA MET A 56 1.53 -1.40 -0.12
C MET A 56 2.35 -1.46 1.16
N TYR A 57 3.63 -1.82 1.07
CA TYR A 57 4.53 -1.89 2.23
C TYR A 57 4.66 -0.53 2.92
N GLU A 58 4.91 0.53 2.17
CA GLU A 58 5.07 1.87 2.72
C GLU A 58 3.76 2.37 3.39
N ALA A 59 2.62 2.12 2.79
CA ALA A 59 1.34 2.49 3.37
C ALA A 59 1.01 1.66 4.62
N GLU A 60 1.30 0.37 4.60
CA GLU A 60 1.13 -0.54 5.74
C GLU A 60 2.00 -0.11 6.92
N ILE A 61 3.27 0.21 6.67
CA ILE A 61 4.20 0.65 7.71
C ILE A 61 3.79 2.02 8.28
N ASN A 62 3.31 2.94 7.44
CA ASN A 62 2.79 4.21 7.92
C ASN A 62 1.57 4.03 8.85
N ALA A 63 0.63 3.19 8.49
CA ALA A 63 -0.52 2.87 9.33
C ALA A 63 -0.09 2.20 10.64
N PHE A 64 0.89 1.32 10.58
CA PHE A 64 1.46 0.64 11.73
C PHE A 64 2.15 1.60 12.70
N ILE A 65 3.03 2.47 12.21
CA ILE A 65 3.86 3.37 13.03
C ILE A 65 3.06 4.58 13.52
N HIS A 66 2.40 5.27 12.60
CA HIS A 66 1.76 6.57 12.86
C HIS A 66 0.28 6.46 13.21
N GLY A 67 -0.37 5.42 12.71
CA GLY A 67 -1.79 5.16 12.95
C GLY A 67 -2.09 4.23 14.11
N GLY A 68 -1.08 3.57 14.67
CA GLY A 68 -1.28 2.55 15.70
C GLY A 68 -1.93 1.27 15.18
N GLY A 69 -1.87 1.05 13.88
CA GLY A 69 -2.55 -0.02 13.16
C GLY A 69 -3.75 0.48 12.38
N GLY A 70 -4.45 -0.43 11.74
CA GLY A 70 -5.59 -0.11 10.90
C GLY A 70 -6.06 -1.30 10.09
N SER A 71 -6.55 -1.03 8.90
CA SER A 71 -7.02 -2.05 7.96
C SER A 71 -6.58 -1.72 6.54
N ALA A 72 -6.54 -2.73 5.71
CA ALA A 72 -6.28 -2.56 4.29
C ALA A 72 -7.19 -3.47 3.47
N HIS A 73 -7.51 -3.03 2.26
CA HIS A 73 -8.13 -3.89 1.27
C HIS A 73 -7.51 -3.66 -0.10
N VAL A 74 -7.49 -4.70 -0.90
CA VAL A 74 -6.92 -4.69 -2.24
C VAL A 74 -7.90 -5.31 -3.20
N GLU A 75 -8.20 -4.61 -4.27
CA GLU A 75 -9.00 -5.12 -5.38
C GLU A 75 -8.13 -5.26 -6.63
N ILE A 76 -8.13 -6.46 -7.21
CA ILE A 76 -7.34 -6.80 -8.38
C ILE A 76 -8.29 -7.17 -9.51
N SER A 77 -8.20 -6.45 -10.60
CA SER A 77 -8.92 -6.74 -11.84
C SER A 77 -7.93 -6.90 -13.01
N ASP A 78 -8.43 -7.14 -14.20
CA ASP A 78 -7.62 -7.15 -15.42
C ASP A 78 -7.14 -5.75 -15.83
N GLU A 79 -7.71 -4.70 -15.28
CA GLU A 79 -7.39 -3.31 -15.62
C GLU A 79 -6.49 -2.63 -14.61
N LYS A 80 -6.65 -2.96 -13.31
CA LYS A 80 -5.93 -2.24 -12.24
C LYS A 80 -5.80 -3.04 -10.95
N ILE A 81 -4.84 -2.61 -10.15
CA ILE A 81 -4.65 -2.98 -8.75
C ILE A 81 -4.99 -1.74 -7.93
N GLU A 82 -6.01 -1.81 -7.09
CA GLU A 82 -6.40 -0.75 -6.18
C GLU A 82 -6.18 -1.19 -4.74
N MET A 83 -5.34 -0.43 -4.03
CA MET A 83 -4.96 -0.72 -2.65
C MET A 83 -5.38 0.44 -1.76
N VAL A 84 -6.10 0.15 -0.69
CA VAL A 84 -6.57 1.14 0.27
C VAL A 84 -6.09 0.75 1.66
N VAL A 85 -5.43 1.67 2.34
CA VAL A 85 -4.97 1.50 3.72
C VAL A 85 -5.54 2.61 4.57
N GLU A 86 -6.22 2.23 5.65
CA GLU A 86 -6.89 3.15 6.57
C GLU A 86 -6.38 2.95 8.00
N ASP A 87 -6.17 4.05 8.70
CA ASP A 87 -5.92 4.05 10.14
C ASP A 87 -6.81 5.07 10.86
N SER A 88 -6.90 4.96 12.18
CA SER A 88 -7.64 5.88 13.05
C SER A 88 -6.70 6.69 13.95
N GLY A 89 -5.46 6.91 13.50
CA GLY A 89 -4.45 7.66 14.24
C GLY A 89 -4.70 9.17 14.22
N ASP A 90 -3.65 9.92 14.49
CA ASP A 90 -3.74 11.38 14.63
C ASP A 90 -3.89 12.14 13.30
N GLY A 91 -3.78 11.47 12.18
CA GLY A 91 -3.74 12.07 10.86
C GLY A 91 -2.36 12.65 10.54
N ILE A 92 -2.23 13.19 9.34
CA ILE A 92 -0.99 13.84 8.87
C ILE A 92 -1.19 15.36 9.00
N PRO A 93 -0.45 16.04 9.91
CA PRO A 93 -0.69 17.46 10.18
C PRO A 93 -0.33 18.38 9.00
N ASP A 94 0.67 18.03 8.22
CA ASP A 94 1.11 18.76 7.04
C ASP A 94 1.47 17.78 5.92
N LEU A 95 0.53 17.59 5.00
CA LEU A 95 0.68 16.62 3.92
C LEU A 95 1.78 17.02 2.93
N ASP A 96 1.90 18.32 2.62
CA ASP A 96 2.94 18.79 1.69
C ASP A 96 4.34 18.52 2.26
N LEU A 97 4.52 18.75 3.56
CA LEU A 97 5.77 18.45 4.25
C LEU A 97 6.02 16.93 4.30
N ALA A 98 4.99 16.14 4.58
CA ALA A 98 5.10 14.68 4.63
C ALA A 98 5.44 14.04 3.27
N MET A 99 5.13 14.71 2.17
CA MET A 99 5.52 14.30 0.83
C MET A 99 6.99 14.61 0.49
N GLN A 100 7.71 15.34 1.33
CA GLN A 100 9.13 15.62 1.14
C GLN A 100 9.97 14.43 1.59
N GLU A 101 10.99 14.09 0.80
CA GLU A 101 11.94 13.04 1.14
C GLU A 101 12.72 13.39 2.40
N GLY A 102 12.85 12.43 3.31
CA GLY A 102 13.62 12.57 4.55
C GLY A 102 12.83 13.16 5.72
N TRP A 103 11.62 13.71 5.52
CA TRP A 103 10.80 14.18 6.63
C TRP A 103 10.08 13.01 7.32
N SER A 104 10.12 12.97 8.66
CA SER A 104 9.44 11.94 9.44
C SER A 104 9.16 12.40 10.86
N THR A 105 8.00 11.97 11.40
CA THR A 105 7.63 12.09 12.82
C THR A 105 7.95 10.82 13.62
N ALA A 106 8.55 9.80 12.99
CA ALA A 106 8.86 8.56 13.64
C ALA A 106 9.79 8.76 14.85
N SER A 107 9.52 8.03 15.94
CA SER A 107 10.38 8.02 17.11
C SER A 107 11.75 7.46 16.80
N GLU A 108 12.74 7.81 17.65
CA GLU A 108 14.10 7.27 17.51
C GLU A 108 14.13 5.73 17.58
N GLN A 109 13.32 5.14 18.46
CA GLN A 109 13.21 3.69 18.56
C GLN A 109 12.74 3.05 17.24
N VAL A 110 11.73 3.61 16.62
CA VAL A 110 11.19 3.13 15.34
C VAL A 110 12.23 3.29 14.22
N ARG A 111 12.97 4.39 14.20
CA ARG A 111 14.06 4.62 13.24
C ARG A 111 15.19 3.62 13.39
N ARG A 112 15.54 3.25 14.63
CA ARG A 112 16.55 2.21 14.91
C ARG A 112 16.14 0.84 14.40
N MET A 113 14.84 0.56 14.31
CA MET A 113 14.31 -0.67 13.72
C MET A 113 14.27 -0.64 12.18
N GLY A 114 14.73 0.45 11.55
CA GLY A 114 14.79 0.61 10.09
C GLY A 114 13.56 1.21 9.47
N PHE A 115 12.61 1.72 10.27
CA PHE A 115 11.39 2.34 9.79
C PHE A 115 11.43 3.87 9.93
N GLY A 116 10.55 4.56 9.22
CA GLY A 116 10.30 5.98 9.40
C GLY A 116 11.41 6.89 8.92
N ALA A 117 12.16 6.49 7.90
CA ALA A 117 13.24 7.29 7.31
C ALA A 117 12.77 8.50 6.48
N GLY A 118 11.46 8.77 6.43
CA GLY A 118 10.88 9.89 5.70
C GLY A 118 10.74 9.65 4.19
N MET A 119 10.82 8.40 3.75
CA MET A 119 10.72 8.01 2.33
C MET A 119 9.37 7.40 1.96
N GLY A 120 8.49 7.12 2.93
CA GLY A 120 7.25 6.37 2.74
C GLY A 120 6.32 6.97 1.69
N LEU A 121 5.79 8.16 1.92
CA LEU A 121 4.88 8.81 0.98
C LEU A 121 5.55 9.15 -0.37
N PRO A 122 6.78 9.67 -0.42
CA PRO A 122 7.50 9.82 -1.69
C PRO A 122 7.65 8.50 -2.48
N ASN A 123 7.95 7.39 -1.82
CA ASN A 123 8.04 6.08 -2.46
C ASN A 123 6.68 5.61 -3.01
N ILE A 124 5.61 5.82 -2.28
CA ILE A 124 4.26 5.50 -2.76
C ILE A 124 3.94 6.31 -4.03
N LYS A 125 4.22 7.60 -4.01
CA LYS A 125 3.99 8.47 -5.17
C LYS A 125 4.76 8.02 -6.41
N LYS A 126 6.02 7.62 -6.26
CA LYS A 126 6.86 7.13 -7.35
C LYS A 126 6.37 5.80 -7.93
N ASN A 127 5.73 4.95 -7.11
CA ASN A 127 5.36 3.60 -7.48
C ASN A 127 3.87 3.40 -7.76
N SER A 128 3.06 4.45 -7.64
CA SER A 128 1.63 4.43 -7.95
C SER A 128 1.31 5.29 -9.18
N ASP A 129 0.36 4.88 -9.97
CA ASP A 129 -0.15 5.70 -11.07
C ASP A 129 -1.11 6.77 -10.56
N VAL A 130 -1.88 6.44 -9.52
CA VAL A 130 -2.73 7.37 -8.80
C VAL A 130 -2.49 7.20 -7.30
N LEU A 131 -2.31 8.31 -6.62
CA LEU A 131 -2.23 8.38 -5.16
C LEU A 131 -3.25 9.40 -4.66
N SER A 132 -4.13 8.98 -3.76
CA SER A 132 -5.06 9.85 -3.05
C SER A 132 -4.89 9.65 -1.55
N ILE A 133 -4.73 10.74 -0.82
CA ILE A 133 -4.57 10.73 0.63
C ILE A 133 -5.66 11.61 1.23
N GLU A 134 -6.53 10.99 2.02
CA GLU A 134 -7.53 11.66 2.83
C GLU A 134 -7.07 11.60 4.28
N THR A 135 -6.79 12.75 4.86
CA THR A 135 -6.30 12.84 6.24
C THR A 135 -6.92 14.04 6.94
N GLU A 136 -7.28 13.84 8.20
CA GLU A 136 -7.84 14.87 9.06
C GLU A 136 -7.28 14.69 10.46
N LYS A 137 -6.84 15.79 11.06
CA LYS A 137 -6.27 15.78 12.40
C LYS A 137 -7.24 15.15 13.40
N GLY A 138 -6.78 14.11 14.10
CA GLY A 138 -7.58 13.36 15.07
C GLY A 138 -8.56 12.35 14.49
N GLN A 139 -8.64 12.22 13.15
CA GLN A 139 -9.57 11.31 12.46
C GLN A 139 -8.86 10.14 11.76
N GLY A 140 -7.55 10.22 11.57
CA GLY A 140 -6.77 9.23 10.90
C GLY A 140 -6.47 9.55 9.44
N THR A 141 -6.01 8.54 8.71
CA THR A 141 -5.56 8.67 7.33
C THR A 141 -6.06 7.53 6.47
N LYS A 142 -6.51 7.84 5.27
CA LYS A 142 -6.85 6.87 4.23
C LYS A 142 -5.98 7.13 3.01
N VAL A 143 -5.20 6.12 2.64
CA VAL A 143 -4.32 6.15 1.47
C VAL A 143 -4.90 5.23 0.41
N THR A 144 -5.19 5.76 -0.76
CA THR A 144 -5.64 4.99 -1.93
C THR A 144 -4.58 5.04 -3.01
N MET A 145 -4.15 3.88 -3.45
CA MET A 145 -3.10 3.70 -4.45
C MET A 145 -3.61 2.86 -5.60
N ILE A 146 -3.45 3.33 -6.82
CA ILE A 146 -3.88 2.62 -8.01
C ILE A 146 -2.68 2.40 -8.92
N ILE A 147 -2.52 1.17 -9.38
CA ILE A 147 -1.56 0.79 -10.42
C ILE A 147 -2.35 0.17 -11.57
N TYR A 148 -2.26 0.79 -12.75
CA TYR A 148 -2.92 0.28 -13.94
C TYR A 148 -2.15 -0.88 -14.55
N ILE A 149 -2.90 -1.93 -14.89
CA ILE A 149 -2.38 -3.06 -15.64
C ILE A 149 -2.68 -2.78 -17.10
N ARG A 150 -1.66 -2.36 -17.86
CA ARG A 150 -1.78 -2.11 -19.28
C ARG A 150 -1.36 -3.35 -20.02
N GLU A 151 -2.26 -3.89 -20.86
CA GLU A 151 -1.83 -4.87 -21.85
C GLU A 151 -0.92 -4.17 -22.86
N ASP A 152 0.29 -4.70 -23.06
CA ASP A 152 1.12 -4.28 -24.18
C ASP A 152 0.36 -4.57 -25.47
N LYS A 153 -0.16 -3.53 -26.10
CA LYS A 153 -0.86 -3.64 -27.40
C LYS A 153 0.12 -3.88 -28.56
N ASN A 154 1.26 -4.51 -28.30
CA ASN A 154 2.26 -4.86 -29.28
C ASN A 154 2.46 -6.38 -29.33
N THR A 155 1.47 -7.06 -29.85
CA THR A 155 1.61 -8.37 -30.49
C THR A 155 0.63 -8.48 -31.63
#